data_af88fad2f331fde63a2b8d502215e9c5
#
_entry.id   af88fad2f331fde63a2b8d502215e9c5
#
_cell.length_a   1.000
_cell.length_b   1.000
_cell.length_c   1.000
_cell.angle_alpha   90.00
_cell.angle_beta   90.00
_cell.angle_gamma   90.00
#
_symmetry.space_group_name_H-M   'P 1'
#
loop_
_entity.id
_entity.type
_entity.pdbx_description
1 polymer ?
#
loop_
_entity_poly.entity_id
_entity_poly.type
_entity_poly.pdbx_seq_one_letter_code
_entity_poly.pdbx_strand_id
1 'polypeptide(L)'
;MIEACELVLCLGDLLDKEKTLEEEAENLKAVSRLLDRYSTPMMCIMGNHDGFSFSKDEFYEILGENRRPKNLEADGKTLLFLDACYYTDGTAYCHERPEWKNSFYPHLKELKELLQKATDEVYVFLHQNLEPQAEINHRVKNGDDVIAILEESGKVKKVFQGHYHRGSNAEHNGIEYVTFPALCEDENRFYIVEI
;
A
#
# COMPACT_ATOMS: atom_id res chain seq x y z
N MET A 1 -2.89 -22.02 -4.85
CA MET A 1 -3.12 -20.80 -5.65
C MET A 1 -2.02 -19.75 -5.43
N ILE A 2 -1.67 -19.37 -4.20
CA ILE A 2 -0.51 -18.48 -3.91
C ILE A 2 0.79 -19.00 -4.56
N GLU A 3 1.01 -20.29 -4.57
CA GLU A 3 2.20 -20.92 -5.18
C GLU A 3 2.23 -20.85 -6.73
N ALA A 4 1.14 -20.44 -7.36
CA ALA A 4 1.09 -20.25 -8.81
C ALA A 4 1.38 -18.80 -9.25
N CYS A 5 1.58 -17.88 -8.31
CA CYS A 5 1.90 -16.48 -8.55
C CYS A 5 3.40 -16.24 -8.43
N GLU A 6 3.94 -15.29 -9.18
CA GLU A 6 5.36 -14.88 -9.09
C GLU A 6 5.60 -13.98 -7.89
N LEU A 7 4.59 -13.20 -7.48
CA LEU A 7 4.63 -12.29 -6.36
C LEU A 7 3.25 -12.20 -5.70
N VAL A 8 3.22 -12.14 -4.39
CA VAL A 8 2.01 -11.85 -3.62
C VAL A 8 2.15 -10.46 -3.01
N LEU A 9 1.13 -9.63 -3.19
CA LEU A 9 1.07 -8.29 -2.62
C LEU A 9 -0.07 -8.19 -1.60
N CYS A 10 0.26 -7.75 -0.40
CA CYS A 10 -0.70 -7.30 0.58
C CYS A 10 -0.73 -5.76 0.59
N LEU A 11 -1.90 -5.18 0.44
CA LEU A 11 -2.06 -3.74 0.33
C LEU A 11 -2.25 -3.03 1.68
N GLY A 12 -1.94 -3.68 2.80
CA GLY A 12 -1.94 -3.08 4.14
C GLY A 12 -3.12 -3.48 5.01
N ASP A 13 -3.14 -2.94 6.22
CA ASP A 13 -4.11 -3.27 7.27
C ASP A 13 -4.13 -4.77 7.57
N LEU A 14 -2.95 -5.33 7.88
CA LEU A 14 -2.79 -6.72 8.32
C LEU A 14 -3.35 -6.96 9.71
N LEU A 15 -3.51 -5.89 10.48
CA LEU A 15 -3.99 -5.91 11.85
C LEU A 15 -5.19 -5.00 12.02
N ASP A 16 -6.00 -5.31 13.02
CA ASP A 16 -6.94 -4.39 13.63
C ASP A 16 -6.50 -4.11 15.06
N LYS A 17 -7.06 -3.07 15.67
CA LYS A 17 -6.65 -2.62 16.99
C LYS A 17 -7.11 -3.59 18.06
N GLU A 18 -6.15 -4.00 18.90
CA GLU A 18 -6.38 -4.80 20.10
C GLU A 18 -6.38 -3.94 21.37
N LYS A 19 -6.49 -4.58 22.53
CA LYS A 19 -6.48 -3.90 23.82
C LYS A 19 -5.10 -3.43 24.24
N THR A 20 -4.07 -4.14 23.82
CA THR A 20 -2.69 -3.84 24.15
C THR A 20 -1.79 -3.99 22.92
N LEU A 21 -0.69 -3.23 22.91
CA LEU A 21 0.32 -3.31 21.86
C LEU A 21 1.00 -4.69 21.82
N GLU A 22 1.10 -5.37 22.97
CA GLU A 22 1.63 -6.72 23.05
C GLU A 22 0.73 -7.73 22.32
N GLU A 23 -0.60 -7.62 22.47
CA GLU A 23 -1.56 -8.46 21.74
C GLU A 23 -1.44 -8.22 20.23
N GLU A 24 -1.34 -6.98 19.79
CA GLU A 24 -1.16 -6.63 18.39
C GLU A 24 0.17 -7.16 17.83
N ALA A 25 1.26 -7.07 18.60
CA ALA A 25 2.55 -7.63 18.22
C ALA A 25 2.51 -9.17 18.08
N GLU A 26 1.80 -9.86 18.97
CA GLU A 26 1.62 -11.32 18.86
C GLU A 26 0.76 -11.68 17.64
N ASN A 27 -0.26 -10.90 17.31
CA ASN A 27 -1.06 -11.09 16.12
C ASN A 27 -0.20 -10.91 14.85
N LEU A 28 0.63 -9.87 14.78
CA LEU A 28 1.54 -9.64 13.67
C LEU A 28 2.56 -10.77 13.51
N LYS A 29 3.11 -11.28 14.62
CA LYS A 29 3.98 -12.48 14.61
C LYS A 29 3.22 -13.72 14.11
N ALA A 30 1.94 -13.87 14.45
CA ALA A 30 1.13 -14.97 13.96
C ALA A 30 0.91 -14.87 12.44
N VAL A 31 0.64 -13.67 11.93
CA VAL A 31 0.57 -13.40 10.48
C VAL A 31 1.90 -13.73 9.82
N SER A 32 3.03 -13.24 10.35
CA SER A 32 4.37 -13.54 9.81
C SER A 32 4.61 -15.05 9.69
N ARG A 33 4.35 -15.80 10.77
CA ARG A 33 4.47 -17.29 10.77
C ARG A 33 3.55 -17.98 9.77
N LEU A 34 2.36 -17.42 9.51
CA LEU A 34 1.45 -17.95 8.50
C LEU A 34 2.03 -17.74 7.10
N LEU A 35 2.53 -16.55 6.82
CA LEU A 35 3.12 -16.20 5.52
C LEU A 35 4.42 -17.00 5.25
N ASP A 36 5.18 -17.37 6.29
CA ASP A 36 6.39 -18.18 6.16
C ASP A 36 6.14 -19.60 5.62
N ARG A 37 4.88 -20.03 5.57
CA ARG A 37 4.52 -21.36 4.99
C ARG A 37 4.60 -21.39 3.46
N TYR A 38 4.68 -20.24 2.82
CA TYR A 38 4.68 -20.10 1.38
C TYR A 38 6.06 -19.69 0.86
N SER A 39 6.48 -20.33 -0.22
CA SER A 39 7.77 -20.02 -0.87
C SER A 39 7.70 -18.86 -1.84
N THR A 40 6.49 -18.47 -2.28
CA THR A 40 6.28 -17.34 -3.18
C THR A 40 6.72 -16.03 -2.50
N PRO A 41 7.52 -15.20 -3.17
CA PRO A 41 7.88 -13.88 -2.65
C PRO A 41 6.64 -13.05 -2.28
N MET A 42 6.69 -12.38 -1.13
CA MET A 42 5.59 -11.56 -0.65
C MET A 42 6.08 -10.18 -0.26
N MET A 43 5.31 -9.15 -0.60
CA MET A 43 5.49 -7.79 -0.12
C MET A 43 4.20 -7.30 0.54
N CYS A 44 4.34 -6.61 1.66
CA CYS A 44 3.23 -6.10 2.43
C CYS A 44 3.40 -4.59 2.60
N ILE A 45 2.52 -3.81 2.00
CA ILE A 45 2.44 -2.36 2.23
C ILE A 45 1.89 -2.16 3.65
N MET A 46 2.39 -1.18 4.37
CA MET A 46 1.86 -0.80 5.66
C MET A 46 0.59 0.02 5.48
N GLY A 47 -0.50 -0.37 6.13
CA GLY A 47 -1.75 0.37 6.17
C GLY A 47 -1.84 1.30 7.39
N ASN A 48 -2.97 1.99 7.54
CA ASN A 48 -3.17 2.90 8.66
C ASN A 48 -3.40 2.16 9.99
N HIS A 49 -4.08 1.01 9.98
CA HIS A 49 -4.26 0.21 11.20
C HIS A 49 -2.92 -0.33 11.69
N ASP A 50 -2.06 -0.80 10.81
CA ASP A 50 -0.70 -1.21 11.16
C ASP A 50 0.10 -0.05 11.79
N GLY A 51 -0.01 1.15 11.19
CA GLY A 51 0.67 2.37 11.63
C GLY A 51 0.14 2.96 12.93
N PHE A 52 -1.07 2.61 13.35
CA PHE A 52 -1.59 2.98 14.67
C PHE A 52 -0.82 2.32 15.81
N SER A 53 -0.26 1.15 15.55
CA SER A 53 0.36 0.31 16.58
C SER A 53 1.87 0.34 16.52
N PHE A 54 2.43 0.42 15.30
CA PHE A 54 3.86 0.27 15.08
C PHE A 54 4.44 1.42 14.26
N SER A 55 5.67 1.78 14.54
CA SER A 55 6.51 2.47 13.56
C SER A 55 6.79 1.53 12.38
N LYS A 56 7.23 2.07 11.24
CA LYS A 56 7.56 1.26 10.06
C LYS A 56 8.65 0.23 10.36
N ASP A 57 9.65 0.61 11.13
CA ASP A 57 10.76 -0.30 11.45
C ASP A 57 10.31 -1.43 12.37
N GLU A 58 9.53 -1.14 13.42
CA GLU A 58 8.96 -2.16 14.30
C GLU A 58 8.04 -3.11 13.54
N PHE A 59 7.19 -2.58 12.64
CA PHE A 59 6.30 -3.40 11.82
C PHE A 59 7.07 -4.41 10.96
N TYR A 60 8.08 -3.95 10.22
CA TYR A 60 8.84 -4.85 9.36
C TYR A 60 9.86 -5.71 10.11
N GLU A 61 10.33 -5.28 11.28
CA GLU A 61 11.12 -6.15 12.17
C GLU A 61 10.31 -7.37 12.62
N ILE A 62 9.03 -7.17 12.96
CA ILE A 62 8.13 -8.26 13.38
C ILE A 62 7.64 -9.09 12.19
N LEU A 63 7.20 -8.43 11.13
CA LEU A 63 6.63 -9.09 9.95
C LEU A 63 7.69 -9.82 9.12
N GLY A 64 8.91 -9.30 9.10
CA GLY A 64 10.04 -9.74 8.30
C GLY A 64 10.48 -8.69 7.27
N GLU A 65 11.72 -8.22 7.35
CA GLU A 65 12.31 -7.21 6.46
C GLU A 65 12.26 -7.60 4.97
N ASN A 66 12.27 -8.89 4.66
CA ASN A 66 12.13 -9.41 3.31
C ASN A 66 10.75 -9.11 2.68
N ARG A 67 9.76 -8.71 3.50
CA ARG A 67 8.41 -8.34 3.06
C ARG A 67 8.21 -6.84 2.93
N ARG A 68 9.21 -6.03 3.30
CA ARG A 68 9.18 -4.59 3.09
C ARG A 68 9.15 -4.29 1.58
N PRO A 69 8.18 -3.49 1.07
CA PRO A 69 8.07 -3.20 -0.35
C PRO A 69 9.33 -2.54 -0.90
N LYS A 70 9.69 -2.96 -2.09
CA LYS A 70 10.77 -2.38 -2.90
C LYS A 70 10.28 -2.25 -4.32
N ASN A 71 10.54 -1.11 -4.95
CA ASN A 71 10.21 -0.95 -6.35
C ASN A 71 10.92 -2.02 -7.18
N LEU A 72 10.19 -2.62 -8.11
CA LEU A 72 10.68 -3.70 -8.97
C LEU A 72 10.58 -3.31 -10.43
N GLU A 73 11.53 -3.79 -11.21
CA GLU A 73 11.44 -3.80 -12.67
C GLU A 73 11.37 -5.25 -13.15
N ALA A 74 10.33 -5.56 -13.89
CA ALA A 74 10.12 -6.87 -14.49
C ALA A 74 9.47 -6.72 -15.87
N ASP A 75 9.97 -7.43 -16.86
CA ASP A 75 9.45 -7.47 -18.24
C ASP A 75 9.20 -6.09 -18.87
N GLY A 76 10.09 -5.12 -18.59
CA GLY A 76 10.00 -3.76 -19.10
C GLY A 76 8.96 -2.88 -18.38
N LYS A 77 8.42 -3.34 -17.28
CA LYS A 77 7.44 -2.64 -16.44
C LYS A 77 8.04 -2.30 -15.09
N THR A 78 7.56 -1.22 -14.48
CA THR A 78 7.92 -0.82 -13.11
C THR A 78 6.74 -1.01 -12.18
N LEU A 79 6.92 -1.81 -11.13
CA LEU A 79 6.02 -1.89 -9.99
C LEU A 79 6.50 -0.89 -8.95
N LEU A 80 5.76 0.18 -8.75
CA LEU A 80 6.09 1.27 -7.84
C LEU A 80 5.22 1.18 -6.59
N PHE A 81 5.86 1.04 -5.43
CA PHE A 81 5.17 0.99 -4.14
C PHE A 81 5.22 2.37 -3.49
N LEU A 82 4.07 3.04 -3.46
CA LEU A 82 3.93 4.37 -2.89
C LEU A 82 3.51 4.28 -1.42
N ASP A 83 4.41 4.68 -0.56
CA ASP A 83 4.13 4.78 0.88
C ASP A 83 3.45 6.12 1.19
N ALA A 84 2.25 6.07 1.77
CA ALA A 84 1.51 7.24 2.19
C ALA A 84 1.52 7.46 3.71
N CYS A 85 2.13 6.57 4.48
CA CYS A 85 2.13 6.64 5.95
C CYS A 85 3.14 7.67 6.49
N TYR A 86 2.91 8.94 6.15
CA TYR A 86 3.67 10.09 6.64
C TYR A 86 2.74 11.21 7.09
N TYR A 87 3.25 12.09 7.97
CA TYR A 87 2.60 13.34 8.34
C TYR A 87 2.92 14.45 7.32
N THR A 88 2.23 15.57 7.45
CA THR A 88 2.47 16.79 6.63
C THR A 88 3.87 17.35 6.75
N ASP A 89 4.57 17.10 7.86
CA ASP A 89 5.95 17.52 8.08
C ASP A 89 6.98 16.56 7.48
N GLY A 90 6.51 15.49 6.81
CA GLY A 90 7.36 14.47 6.17
C GLY A 90 7.91 13.42 7.14
N THR A 91 7.55 13.46 8.42
CA THR A 91 7.92 12.40 9.36
C THR A 91 7.03 11.17 9.17
N ALA A 92 7.60 9.98 9.36
CA ALA A 92 6.84 8.74 9.29
C ALA A 92 5.74 8.69 10.35
N TYR A 93 4.59 8.13 9.96
CA TYR A 93 3.49 7.89 10.89
C TYR A 93 3.95 6.94 12.01
N CYS A 94 3.53 7.21 13.24
CA CYS A 94 3.84 6.39 14.40
C CYS A 94 2.74 6.50 15.48
N HIS A 95 2.65 5.47 16.32
CA HIS A 95 1.64 5.38 17.38
C HIS A 95 1.79 6.45 18.49
N GLU A 96 2.97 7.03 18.64
CA GLU A 96 3.23 8.11 19.62
C GLU A 96 2.59 9.45 19.21
N ARG A 97 2.28 9.61 17.91
CA ARG A 97 1.60 10.79 17.34
C ARG A 97 0.29 10.36 16.69
N PRO A 98 -0.80 10.18 17.46
CA PRO A 98 -2.04 9.59 16.95
C PRO A 98 -2.88 10.54 16.09
N GLU A 99 -2.31 11.60 15.54
CA GLU A 99 -3.01 12.60 14.70
C GLU A 99 -3.22 12.06 13.27
N TRP A 100 -3.82 10.89 13.17
CA TRP A 100 -4.04 10.21 11.88
C TRP A 100 -4.73 11.10 10.82
N LYS A 101 -5.52 12.10 11.26
CA LYS A 101 -6.15 13.07 10.35
C LYS A 101 -5.15 13.93 9.57
N ASN A 102 -3.90 14.04 10.06
CA ASN A 102 -2.82 14.77 9.43
C ASN A 102 -1.76 13.83 8.83
N SER A 103 -2.06 12.55 8.71
CA SER A 103 -1.24 11.54 8.06
C SER A 103 -1.72 11.28 6.62
N PHE A 104 -1.06 10.39 5.90
CA PHE A 104 -1.32 10.02 4.52
C PHE A 104 -0.87 11.08 3.50
N TYR A 105 0.37 11.52 3.67
CA TYR A 105 1.04 12.47 2.79
C TYR A 105 2.27 11.80 2.13
N PRO A 106 2.13 11.12 0.99
CA PRO A 106 3.27 10.61 0.23
C PRO A 106 4.27 11.72 -0.09
N HIS A 107 5.54 11.36 -0.15
CA HIS A 107 6.61 12.29 -0.49
C HIS A 107 6.62 12.59 -1.99
N LEU A 108 6.10 13.75 -2.40
CA LEU A 108 5.93 14.13 -3.80
C LEU A 108 7.27 14.21 -4.55
N LYS A 109 8.34 14.69 -3.89
CA LYS A 109 9.67 14.77 -4.50
C LYS A 109 10.20 13.38 -4.82
N GLU A 110 10.11 12.45 -3.88
CA GLU A 110 10.53 11.08 -4.06
C GLU A 110 9.74 10.40 -5.18
N LEU A 111 8.41 10.58 -5.21
CA LEU A 111 7.56 10.06 -6.27
C LEU A 111 8.02 10.54 -7.65
N LYS A 112 8.32 11.84 -7.80
CA LYS A 112 8.83 12.39 -9.07
C LYS A 112 10.16 11.75 -9.48
N GLU A 113 11.09 11.58 -8.53
CA GLU A 113 12.40 10.97 -8.79
C GLU A 113 12.26 9.48 -9.18
N LEU A 114 11.33 8.75 -8.57
CA LEU A 114 11.04 7.36 -8.91
C LEU A 114 10.46 7.25 -10.33
N LEU A 115 9.48 8.07 -10.68
CA LEU A 115 8.87 8.07 -12.01
C LEU A 115 9.86 8.48 -13.11
N GLN A 116 10.80 9.39 -12.83
CA GLN A 116 11.85 9.75 -13.78
C GLN A 116 12.75 8.57 -14.13
N LYS A 117 13.03 7.70 -13.17
CA LYS A 117 13.88 6.50 -13.32
C LYS A 117 13.12 5.29 -13.86
N ALA A 118 11.80 5.27 -13.69
CA ALA A 118 10.96 4.15 -14.09
C ALA A 118 10.92 3.93 -15.60
N THR A 119 10.57 2.71 -16.00
CA THR A 119 10.25 2.34 -17.39
C THR A 119 9.03 3.13 -17.91
N ASP A 120 8.66 2.93 -19.17
CA ASP A 120 7.52 3.65 -19.79
C ASP A 120 6.15 3.05 -19.42
N GLU A 121 6.14 1.95 -18.68
CA GLU A 121 4.92 1.29 -18.19
C GLU A 121 5.03 1.07 -16.68
N VAL A 122 4.25 1.85 -15.91
CA VAL A 122 4.29 1.88 -14.45
C VAL A 122 2.96 1.44 -13.86
N TYR A 123 3.04 0.57 -12.87
CA TYR A 123 1.94 0.12 -12.02
C TYR A 123 2.20 0.58 -10.60
N VAL A 124 1.30 1.38 -10.03
CA VAL A 124 1.45 1.94 -8.68
C VAL A 124 0.63 1.14 -7.69
N PHE A 125 1.22 0.83 -6.55
CA PHE A 125 0.57 0.13 -5.44
C PHE A 125 0.67 0.97 -4.18
N LEU A 126 -0.46 1.16 -3.50
CA LEU A 126 -0.53 1.86 -2.22
C LEU A 126 -1.70 1.36 -1.39
N HIS A 127 -1.74 1.74 -0.10
CA HIS A 127 -2.86 1.36 0.75
C HIS A 127 -4.08 2.27 0.56
N GLN A 128 -3.92 3.59 0.72
CA GLN A 128 -5.01 4.56 0.68
C GLN A 128 -5.44 4.90 -0.75
N ASN A 129 -6.66 5.41 -0.89
CA ASN A 129 -7.22 5.76 -2.19
C ASN A 129 -6.67 7.08 -2.77
N LEU A 130 -6.51 7.12 -4.07
CA LEU A 130 -6.13 8.30 -4.85
C LEU A 130 -7.27 8.83 -5.72
N GLU A 131 -8.16 7.95 -6.20
CA GLU A 131 -9.18 8.38 -7.15
C GLU A 131 -9.98 9.58 -6.65
N PRO A 132 -10.27 10.57 -7.54
CA PRO A 132 -10.92 11.82 -7.15
C PRO A 132 -12.31 11.65 -6.54
N GLN A 133 -13.02 10.56 -6.89
CA GLN A 133 -14.37 10.26 -6.42
C GLN A 133 -14.41 9.51 -5.09
N ALA A 134 -13.25 9.03 -4.58
CA ALA A 134 -13.21 8.35 -3.29
C ALA A 134 -13.60 9.28 -2.15
N GLU A 135 -14.21 8.73 -1.11
CA GLU A 135 -14.55 9.48 0.09
C GLU A 135 -13.31 10.12 0.72
N ILE A 136 -13.42 11.38 1.13
CA ILE A 136 -12.29 12.20 1.63
C ILE A 136 -11.53 11.54 2.80
N ASN A 137 -12.20 10.73 3.59
CA ASN A 137 -11.58 10.03 4.72
C ASN A 137 -10.71 8.84 4.31
N HIS A 138 -10.94 8.31 3.11
CA HIS A 138 -10.16 7.20 2.56
C HIS A 138 -9.01 7.67 1.66
N ARG A 139 -9.04 8.93 1.26
CA ARG A 139 -8.06 9.48 0.32
C ARG A 139 -6.75 9.88 0.99
N VAL A 140 -5.69 9.73 0.21
CA VAL A 140 -4.43 10.43 0.41
C VAL A 140 -4.69 11.93 0.49
N LYS A 141 -4.14 12.63 1.48
CA LYS A 141 -4.51 14.04 1.76
C LYS A 141 -4.01 15.03 0.71
N ASN A 142 -2.82 14.78 0.15
CA ASN A 142 -2.31 15.51 -1.02
C ASN A 142 -2.54 14.73 -2.33
N GLY A 143 -3.66 14.01 -2.40
CA GLY A 143 -3.97 13.11 -3.51
C GLY A 143 -4.02 13.79 -4.87
N ASP A 144 -4.53 15.01 -4.93
CA ASP A 144 -4.61 15.77 -6.18
C ASP A 144 -3.20 16.09 -6.74
N ASP A 145 -2.23 16.42 -5.86
CA ASP A 145 -0.82 16.61 -6.28
C ASP A 145 -0.17 15.29 -6.72
N VAL A 146 -0.48 14.19 -6.04
CA VAL A 146 -0.01 12.85 -6.43
C VAL A 146 -0.56 12.50 -7.81
N ILE A 147 -1.86 12.64 -8.03
CA ILE A 147 -2.52 12.36 -9.31
C ILE A 147 -1.89 13.20 -10.44
N ALA A 148 -1.70 14.50 -10.23
CA ALA A 148 -1.06 15.35 -11.21
C ALA A 148 0.35 14.87 -11.60
N ILE A 149 1.15 14.41 -10.62
CA ILE A 149 2.48 13.86 -10.87
C ILE A 149 2.41 12.55 -11.67
N LEU A 150 1.45 11.66 -11.33
CA LEU A 150 1.26 10.41 -12.06
C LEU A 150 0.87 10.68 -13.53
N GLU A 151 -0.05 11.60 -13.76
CA GLU A 151 -0.51 12.00 -15.09
C GLU A 151 0.59 12.69 -15.90
N GLU A 152 1.31 13.66 -15.30
CA GLU A 152 2.43 14.35 -15.93
C GLU A 152 3.54 13.40 -16.41
N SER A 153 3.73 12.29 -15.71
CA SER A 153 4.72 11.28 -16.10
C SER A 153 4.42 10.62 -17.44
N GLY A 154 3.14 10.49 -17.79
CA GLY A 154 2.65 9.76 -18.96
C GLY A 154 2.93 8.25 -18.96
N LYS A 155 3.50 7.72 -17.88
CA LYS A 155 3.98 6.34 -17.78
C LYS A 155 3.02 5.42 -17.03
N VAL A 156 2.21 5.97 -16.10
CA VAL A 156 1.35 5.19 -15.21
C VAL A 156 0.15 4.64 -15.96
N LYS A 157 -0.08 3.34 -15.85
CA LYS A 157 -1.22 2.64 -16.46
C LYS A 157 -2.32 2.36 -15.45
N LYS A 158 -1.94 1.85 -14.28
CA LYS A 158 -2.90 1.48 -13.23
C LYS A 158 -2.37 1.84 -11.85
N VAL A 159 -3.31 2.12 -10.95
CA VAL A 159 -3.09 2.31 -9.52
C VAL A 159 -3.91 1.26 -8.78
N PHE A 160 -3.26 0.41 -8.01
CA PHE A 160 -3.89 -0.62 -7.20
C PHE A 160 -3.90 -0.18 -5.73
N GLN A 161 -5.07 -0.24 -5.10
CA GLN A 161 -5.33 0.34 -3.79
C GLN A 161 -6.15 -0.59 -2.90
N GLY A 162 -6.08 -0.37 -1.58
CA GLY A 162 -6.90 -1.01 -0.56
C GLY A 162 -7.76 0.00 0.19
N HIS A 163 -7.79 -0.11 1.53
CA HIS A 163 -8.38 0.83 2.50
C HIS A 163 -9.92 0.99 2.40
N TYR A 164 -10.49 1.17 1.23
CA TYR A 164 -11.94 1.22 1.04
C TYR A 164 -12.49 -0.19 0.85
N HIS A 165 -12.98 -0.79 1.93
CA HIS A 165 -13.34 -2.20 2.03
C HIS A 165 -14.33 -2.69 0.96
N ARG A 166 -15.19 -1.81 0.43
CA ARG A 166 -16.16 -2.18 -0.61
C ARG A 166 -15.55 -2.32 -1.99
N GLY A 167 -14.35 -1.77 -2.17
CA GLY A 167 -13.70 -1.69 -3.47
C GLY A 167 -14.35 -0.67 -4.41
N SER A 168 -13.62 -0.28 -5.43
CA SER A 168 -14.07 0.62 -6.49
C SER A 168 -13.22 0.45 -7.73
N ASN A 169 -13.75 0.86 -8.88
CA ASN A 169 -13.01 1.02 -10.12
C ASN A 169 -13.34 2.37 -10.71
N ALA A 170 -12.31 3.11 -11.10
CA ALA A 170 -12.44 4.40 -11.77
C ALA A 170 -11.36 4.55 -12.85
N GLU A 171 -11.62 5.37 -13.84
CA GLU A 171 -10.62 5.82 -14.80
C GLU A 171 -10.57 7.34 -14.81
N HIS A 172 -9.36 7.87 -14.77
CA HIS A 172 -9.14 9.31 -14.84
C HIS A 172 -7.89 9.61 -15.67
N ASN A 173 -8.06 10.40 -16.74
CA ASN A 173 -7.00 10.80 -17.67
C ASN A 173 -6.14 9.63 -18.18
N GLY A 174 -6.77 8.49 -18.47
CA GLY A 174 -6.10 7.31 -19.02
C GLY A 174 -5.37 6.44 -17.96
N ILE A 175 -5.51 6.75 -16.68
CA ILE A 175 -5.04 5.93 -15.58
C ILE A 175 -6.23 5.21 -14.94
N GLU A 176 -6.14 3.89 -14.84
CA GLU A 176 -7.14 3.06 -14.17
C GLU A 176 -6.80 2.96 -12.67
N TYR A 177 -7.79 3.25 -11.81
CA TYR A 177 -7.70 3.13 -10.35
C TYR A 177 -8.55 1.94 -9.90
N VAL A 178 -7.91 0.93 -9.32
CA VAL A 178 -8.54 -0.31 -8.87
C VAL A 178 -8.39 -0.42 -7.37
N THR A 179 -9.47 -0.26 -6.63
CA THR A 179 -9.51 -0.52 -5.19
C THR A 179 -10.08 -1.91 -4.95
N PHE A 180 -9.28 -2.78 -4.34
CA PHE A 180 -9.73 -4.12 -4.02
C PHE A 180 -10.59 -4.12 -2.75
N PRO A 181 -11.74 -4.84 -2.76
CA PRO A 181 -12.48 -5.11 -1.54
C PRO A 181 -11.63 -5.84 -0.51
N ALA A 182 -11.87 -5.55 0.77
CA ALA A 182 -11.09 -6.13 1.86
C ALA A 182 -11.40 -7.61 2.09
N LEU A 183 -10.36 -8.40 2.39
CA LEU A 183 -10.49 -9.82 2.73
C LEU A 183 -11.31 -10.05 4.00
N CYS A 184 -11.31 -9.11 4.95
CA CYS A 184 -12.09 -9.22 6.18
C CYS A 184 -13.61 -9.19 5.95
N GLU A 185 -14.06 -8.67 4.80
CA GLU A 185 -15.47 -8.67 4.42
C GLU A 185 -15.88 -9.99 3.72
N ASP A 186 -14.93 -10.71 3.12
CA ASP A 186 -15.16 -12.00 2.46
C ASP A 186 -13.84 -12.78 2.35
N GLU A 187 -13.63 -13.74 3.23
CA GLU A 187 -12.42 -14.55 3.34
C GLU A 187 -12.06 -15.39 2.09
N ASN A 188 -12.99 -15.52 1.15
CA ASN A 188 -12.76 -16.23 -0.12
C ASN A 188 -12.27 -15.29 -1.23
N ARG A 189 -12.13 -13.99 -0.99
CA ARG A 189 -11.70 -13.02 -1.99
C ARG A 189 -10.19 -12.88 -2.01
N PHE A 190 -9.63 -13.18 -3.15
CA PHE A 190 -8.28 -12.79 -3.56
C PHE A 190 -8.34 -12.44 -5.05
N TYR A 191 -7.37 -11.69 -5.50
CA TYR A 191 -7.33 -11.20 -6.87
C TYR A 191 -6.04 -11.67 -7.52
N ILE A 192 -6.15 -12.19 -8.75
CA ILE A 192 -5.01 -12.47 -9.61
C ILE A 192 -4.96 -11.35 -10.63
N VAL A 193 -3.81 -10.68 -10.72
CA VAL A 193 -3.57 -9.58 -11.64
C VAL A 193 -2.42 -9.99 -12.55
N GLU A 194 -2.65 -9.92 -13.84
CA GLU A 194 -1.63 -10.05 -14.87
C GLU A 194 -1.26 -8.64 -15.34
N ILE A 195 0.00 -8.30 -15.26
CA ILE A 195 0.54 -6.99 -15.64
C ILE A 195 1.74 -7.12 -16.57
#